data_c94d2941738351edd8eb37372aa4d01d
#
_entry.id   c94d2941738351edd8eb37372aa4d01d
#
_cell.length_a   1.000
_cell.length_b   1.000
_cell.length_c   1.000
_cell.angle_alpha   90.00
_cell.angle_beta   90.00
_cell.angle_gamma   90.00
#
_symmetry.space_group_name_H-M   'P 1'
#
loop_
_entity.id
_entity.type
_entity.pdbx_description
1 polymer ?
#
loop_
_entity_poly.entity_id
_entity_poly.type
_entity_poly.pdbx_seq_one_letter_code
_entity_poly.pdbx_strand_id
1 'polypeptide(L)'
;RDVLGSRGLGDVYKRQEHTEERKEPKEPKELKPPEKNPTMKRVYAYLLQKRHIDREILSYFAKAGTIYESAEHHNIVFAGLDSEGKIRHIHVKGSCSDGRSFRLNQEGSEAAYGFGYRGNGNRLYVFEAPIDLLSFLSLYPDNWQENSYITLNGVAEHAMLQALKDNPRLDTVVLCLDHDPAGIEACGRLAEILVRNGYGAVKRLQSACKDWNEDLKG
;
A
#
# COMPACT_ATOMS: atom_id res chain seq x y z
N ARG A 1 69.75 -20.37 40.18
CA ARG A 1 68.48 -20.81 40.87
C ARG A 1 67.42 -19.79 40.44
N ASP A 2 66.76 -20.19 39.66
CA ASP A 2 65.61 -20.76 39.11
C ASP A 2 64.92 -19.86 38.12
N VAL A 3 64.87 -20.35 36.96
CA VAL A 3 64.21 -19.87 35.78
C VAL A 3 62.71 -20.23 35.90
N LEU A 4 61.82 -19.31 35.62
CA LEU A 4 60.42 -19.63 35.32
C LEU A 4 59.99 -18.84 34.09
N GLY A 5 59.66 -19.62 33.08
CA GLY A 5 59.25 -19.12 31.76
C GLY A 5 57.87 -18.54 31.70
N SER A 6 57.73 -17.47 30.96
CA SER A 6 56.47 -16.90 30.53
C SER A 6 55.97 -17.63 29.29
N ARG A 7 54.82 -18.31 29.44
CA ARG A 7 54.05 -18.86 28.32
C ARG A 7 53.19 -17.71 27.77
N GLY A 8 53.49 -17.36 26.52
CA GLY A 8 52.60 -16.48 25.76
C GLY A 8 51.34 -17.23 25.34
N LEU A 9 50.21 -16.66 25.70
CA LEU A 9 48.92 -17.02 25.17
C LEU A 9 48.65 -16.17 23.92
N GLY A 10 48.84 -16.80 22.76
CA GLY A 10 48.44 -16.25 21.48
C GLY A 10 46.93 -16.47 21.31
N ASP A 11 46.17 -15.40 21.48
CA ASP A 11 44.75 -15.41 21.12
C ASP A 11 44.62 -15.42 19.60
N VAL A 12 44.19 -16.57 19.08
CA VAL A 12 43.84 -16.77 17.69
C VAL A 12 42.43 -16.15 17.48
N TYR A 13 42.40 -14.92 17.04
CA TYR A 13 41.15 -14.35 16.50
C TYR A 13 40.79 -15.05 15.20
N LYS A 14 39.90 -16.03 15.29
CA LYS A 14 39.18 -16.54 14.11
C LYS A 14 38.24 -15.45 13.60
N ARG A 15 38.69 -14.77 12.56
CA ARG A 15 37.83 -13.95 11.72
C ARG A 15 36.79 -14.87 11.07
N GLN A 16 35.55 -14.85 11.54
CA GLN A 16 34.43 -15.40 10.79
C GLN A 16 34.19 -14.48 9.59
N GLU A 17 34.63 -14.94 8.43
CA GLU A 17 34.20 -14.38 7.16
C GLU A 17 32.71 -14.71 7.00
N HIS A 18 31.86 -13.74 7.27
CA HIS A 18 30.49 -13.78 6.80
C HIS A 18 30.55 -13.65 5.27
N THR A 19 30.55 -14.77 4.59
CA THR A 19 30.19 -14.84 3.18
C THR A 19 28.72 -14.45 3.07
N GLU A 20 28.45 -13.17 2.78
CA GLU A 20 27.16 -12.76 2.26
C GLU A 20 26.96 -13.50 0.94
N GLU A 21 26.13 -14.55 0.97
CA GLU A 21 25.61 -15.17 -0.23
C GLU A 21 24.92 -14.06 -1.05
N ARG A 22 25.55 -13.64 -2.13
CA ARG A 22 24.93 -12.81 -3.16
C ARG A 22 23.75 -13.62 -3.69
N LYS A 23 22.53 -13.29 -3.19
CA LYS A 23 21.28 -13.78 -3.78
C LYS A 23 21.27 -13.32 -5.23
N GLU A 24 21.38 -14.27 -6.15
CA GLU A 24 21.20 -14.01 -7.57
C GLU A 24 19.89 -13.21 -7.78
N PRO A 25 19.88 -12.21 -8.66
CA PRO A 25 18.66 -11.47 -8.96
C PRO A 25 17.64 -12.48 -9.50
N LYS A 26 16.59 -12.73 -8.72
CA LYS A 26 15.46 -13.55 -9.15
C LYS A 26 14.88 -12.92 -10.40
N GLU A 27 14.74 -13.71 -11.46
CA GLU A 27 14.04 -13.27 -12.66
C GLU A 27 12.69 -12.66 -12.28
N PRO A 28 12.30 -11.52 -12.90
CA PRO A 28 11.04 -10.87 -12.58
C PRO A 28 9.90 -11.84 -12.91
N LYS A 29 9.19 -12.27 -11.86
CA LYS A 29 8.05 -13.18 -12.03
C LYS A 29 6.89 -12.42 -12.66
N GLU A 30 6.23 -13.05 -13.60
CA GLU A 30 5.05 -12.51 -14.25
C GLU A 30 3.88 -12.41 -13.25
N LEU A 31 3.22 -11.23 -13.20
CA LEU A 31 2.04 -11.04 -12.38
C LEU A 31 0.88 -11.86 -12.92
N LYS A 32 0.36 -12.76 -12.10
CA LYS A 32 -0.85 -13.56 -12.40
C LYS A 32 -1.96 -13.15 -11.44
N PRO A 33 -2.90 -12.27 -11.87
CA PRO A 33 -4.04 -11.88 -11.05
C PRO A 33 -4.88 -13.11 -10.66
N PRO A 34 -5.39 -13.19 -9.40
CA PRO A 34 -6.30 -14.24 -9.01
C PRO A 34 -7.54 -14.28 -9.91
N GLU A 35 -8.00 -15.48 -10.22
CA GLU A 35 -9.23 -15.68 -11.00
C GLU A 35 -10.43 -15.04 -10.30
N LYS A 36 -11.32 -14.41 -11.09
CA LYS A 36 -12.50 -13.73 -10.57
C LYS A 36 -13.61 -14.73 -10.24
N ASN A 37 -14.15 -14.63 -9.02
CA ASN A 37 -15.37 -15.33 -8.67
C ASN A 37 -16.59 -14.74 -9.43
N PRO A 38 -17.54 -15.55 -9.90
CA PRO A 38 -18.75 -15.06 -10.58
C PRO A 38 -19.59 -14.09 -9.74
N THR A 39 -19.45 -14.13 -8.43
CA THR A 39 -20.17 -13.24 -7.50
C THR A 39 -19.21 -12.55 -6.55
N MET A 40 -19.65 -11.44 -5.95
CA MET A 40 -18.88 -10.69 -4.94
C MET A 40 -19.59 -10.69 -3.57
N LYS A 41 -20.39 -11.70 -3.27
CA LYS A 41 -21.25 -11.70 -2.08
C LYS A 41 -20.46 -11.56 -0.77
N ARG A 42 -19.34 -12.28 -0.62
CA ARG A 42 -18.50 -12.21 0.59
C ARG A 42 -17.79 -10.89 0.70
N VAL A 43 -17.26 -10.38 -0.41
CA VAL A 43 -16.59 -9.08 -0.46
C VAL A 43 -17.55 -7.95 -0.10
N TYR A 44 -18.76 -7.95 -0.69
CA TYR A 44 -19.80 -6.97 -0.33
C TYR A 44 -20.20 -7.08 1.14
N ALA A 45 -20.47 -8.28 1.65
CA ALA A 45 -20.82 -8.48 3.05
C ALA A 45 -19.72 -7.94 3.98
N TYR A 46 -18.47 -8.26 3.70
CA TYR A 46 -17.35 -7.80 4.51
C TYR A 46 -17.16 -6.27 4.45
N LEU A 47 -17.11 -5.69 3.25
CA LEU A 47 -16.83 -4.27 3.09
C LEU A 47 -17.98 -3.39 3.58
N LEU A 48 -19.24 -3.76 3.33
CA LEU A 48 -20.40 -3.00 3.78
C LEU A 48 -20.69 -3.19 5.27
N GLN A 49 -20.65 -4.43 5.78
CA GLN A 49 -21.12 -4.73 7.14
C GLN A 49 -20.02 -4.63 8.21
N LYS A 50 -18.77 -5.00 7.85
CA LYS A 50 -17.65 -5.00 8.80
C LYS A 50 -16.75 -3.77 8.67
N ARG A 51 -16.71 -3.16 7.49
CA ARG A 51 -15.88 -1.99 7.20
C ARG A 51 -16.69 -0.72 7.01
N HIS A 52 -18.01 -0.81 6.91
CA HIS A 52 -18.96 0.29 6.74
C HIS A 52 -18.73 1.11 5.46
N ILE A 53 -18.00 0.54 4.49
CA ILE A 53 -17.75 1.22 3.21
C ILE A 53 -19.09 1.51 2.53
N ASP A 54 -19.22 2.71 1.98
CA ASP A 54 -20.40 3.10 1.22
C ASP A 54 -20.64 2.19 0.02
N ARG A 55 -21.92 1.85 -0.22
CA ARG A 55 -22.30 0.92 -1.29
C ARG A 55 -22.03 1.48 -2.68
N GLU A 56 -22.22 2.77 -2.89
CA GLU A 56 -22.02 3.39 -4.21
C GLU A 56 -20.53 3.46 -4.54
N ILE A 57 -19.70 3.83 -3.56
CA ILE A 57 -18.25 3.81 -3.66
C ILE A 57 -17.76 2.41 -4.00
N LEU A 58 -18.16 1.39 -3.23
CA LEU A 58 -17.77 0.00 -3.51
C LEU A 58 -18.22 -0.45 -4.91
N SER A 59 -19.47 -0.15 -5.27
CA SER A 59 -20.04 -0.57 -6.55
C SER A 59 -19.34 0.09 -7.74
N TYR A 60 -18.84 1.31 -7.58
CA TYR A 60 -18.06 1.99 -8.60
C TYR A 60 -16.79 1.18 -8.93
N PHE A 61 -15.96 0.88 -7.92
CA PHE A 61 -14.71 0.13 -8.12
C PHE A 61 -14.95 -1.32 -8.55
N ALA A 62 -16.04 -1.94 -8.09
CA ALA A 62 -16.42 -3.28 -8.52
C ALA A 62 -16.80 -3.31 -10.02
N LYS A 63 -17.59 -2.34 -10.48
CA LYS A 63 -17.94 -2.19 -11.91
C LYS A 63 -16.72 -1.86 -12.77
N ALA A 64 -15.79 -1.06 -12.27
CA ALA A 64 -14.53 -0.78 -12.92
C ALA A 64 -13.60 -2.02 -12.98
N GLY A 65 -13.91 -3.08 -12.21
CA GLY A 65 -13.12 -4.31 -12.17
C GLY A 65 -11.83 -4.21 -11.37
N THR A 66 -11.63 -3.12 -10.63
CA THR A 66 -10.46 -2.89 -9.77
C THR A 66 -10.61 -3.45 -8.37
N ILE A 67 -11.84 -3.77 -7.96
CA ILE A 67 -12.14 -4.58 -6.77
C ILE A 67 -12.94 -5.80 -7.22
N TYR A 68 -12.53 -7.00 -6.80
CA TYR A 68 -13.27 -8.22 -7.05
C TYR A 68 -13.02 -9.28 -5.98
N GLU A 69 -13.85 -10.33 -5.99
CA GLU A 69 -13.68 -11.51 -5.16
C GLU A 69 -12.86 -12.56 -5.90
N SER A 70 -11.85 -13.16 -5.26
CA SER A 70 -11.10 -14.26 -5.86
C SER A 70 -11.91 -15.57 -5.83
N ALA A 71 -11.80 -16.38 -6.88
CA ALA A 71 -12.55 -17.64 -7.00
C ALA A 71 -12.12 -18.66 -5.94
N GLU A 72 -10.82 -18.81 -5.71
CA GLU A 72 -10.29 -19.89 -4.87
C GLU A 72 -10.58 -19.69 -3.37
N HIS A 73 -10.30 -18.48 -2.84
CA HIS A 73 -10.38 -18.23 -1.39
C HIS A 73 -11.41 -17.17 -1.00
N HIS A 74 -12.15 -16.65 -1.95
CA HIS A 74 -13.12 -15.57 -1.74
C HIS A 74 -12.50 -14.32 -1.08
N ASN A 75 -11.22 -14.10 -1.29
CA ASN A 75 -10.50 -12.91 -0.80
C ASN A 75 -10.88 -11.68 -1.60
N ILE A 76 -10.70 -10.52 -0.98
CA ILE A 76 -10.83 -9.24 -1.66
C ILE A 76 -9.55 -8.99 -2.45
N VAL A 77 -9.69 -8.72 -3.73
CA VAL A 77 -8.60 -8.34 -4.62
C VAL A 77 -8.72 -6.87 -4.98
N PHE A 78 -7.65 -6.12 -4.78
CA PHE A 78 -7.51 -4.71 -5.17
C PHE A 78 -6.45 -4.62 -6.26
N ALA A 79 -6.85 -4.15 -7.44
CA ALA A 79 -5.97 -4.03 -8.59
C ALA A 79 -5.45 -2.61 -8.75
N GLY A 80 -4.14 -2.47 -8.86
CA GLY A 80 -3.45 -1.25 -9.25
C GLY A 80 -3.19 -1.25 -10.75
N LEU A 81 -3.60 -0.19 -11.43
CA LEU A 81 -3.52 -0.05 -12.89
C LEU A 81 -2.45 0.96 -13.30
N ASP A 82 -1.83 0.74 -14.47
CA ASP A 82 -1.02 1.77 -15.14
C ASP A 82 -1.90 2.77 -15.93
N SER A 83 -1.25 3.69 -16.65
CA SER A 83 -1.94 4.72 -17.47
C SER A 83 -2.74 4.15 -18.63
N GLU A 84 -2.45 2.94 -19.07
CA GLU A 84 -3.14 2.25 -20.15
C GLU A 84 -4.28 1.35 -19.64
N GLY A 85 -4.48 1.29 -18.31
CA GLY A 85 -5.49 0.44 -17.66
C GLY A 85 -5.06 -1.02 -17.48
N LYS A 86 -3.78 -1.34 -17.68
CA LYS A 86 -3.24 -2.67 -17.45
C LYS A 86 -2.99 -2.89 -15.97
N ILE A 87 -3.33 -4.07 -15.46
CA ILE A 87 -3.06 -4.47 -14.06
C ILE A 87 -1.54 -4.67 -13.89
N ARG A 88 -0.95 -3.92 -12.97
CA ARG A 88 0.48 -3.95 -12.62
C ARG A 88 0.72 -4.35 -11.17
N HIS A 89 -0.29 -4.24 -10.33
CA HIS A 89 -0.21 -4.58 -8.92
C HIS A 89 -1.49 -5.25 -8.46
N ILE A 90 -1.38 -6.24 -7.61
CA ILE A 90 -2.49 -6.89 -6.94
C ILE A 90 -2.22 -6.94 -5.44
N HIS A 91 -3.10 -6.30 -4.68
CA HIS A 91 -3.17 -6.44 -3.24
C HIS A 91 -4.34 -7.34 -2.87
N VAL A 92 -4.10 -8.37 -2.07
CA VAL A 92 -5.10 -9.34 -1.63
C VAL A 92 -5.33 -9.21 -0.14
N LYS A 93 -6.60 -9.18 0.27
CA LYS A 93 -7.02 -9.14 1.67
C LYS A 93 -8.08 -10.20 1.95
N GLY A 94 -7.95 -10.91 3.08
CA GLY A 94 -8.96 -11.86 3.53
C GLY A 94 -10.30 -11.18 3.83
N SER A 95 -11.39 -11.81 3.40
CA SER A 95 -12.78 -11.39 3.67
C SER A 95 -13.39 -12.03 4.92
N CYS A 96 -12.66 -12.90 5.63
CA CYS A 96 -13.11 -13.51 6.87
C CYS A 96 -12.81 -12.60 8.07
N SER A 97 -13.78 -12.53 9.01
CA SER A 97 -13.65 -11.81 10.27
C SER A 97 -13.11 -12.68 11.41
N ASP A 98 -13.10 -14.01 11.23
CA ASP A 98 -12.83 -15.00 12.28
C ASP A 98 -11.40 -15.53 12.14
N GLY A 99 -10.41 -14.72 12.48
CA GLY A 99 -9.02 -15.16 12.41
C GLY A 99 -7.99 -14.08 12.16
N ARG A 100 -6.76 -14.50 11.85
CA ARG A 100 -5.67 -13.57 11.56
C ARG A 100 -5.97 -12.79 10.27
N SER A 101 -5.81 -11.48 10.33
CA SER A 101 -5.95 -10.62 9.16
C SER A 101 -4.95 -11.02 8.08
N PHE A 102 -5.44 -11.68 7.03
CA PHE A 102 -4.63 -12.04 5.87
C PHE A 102 -4.52 -10.85 4.93
N ARG A 103 -3.30 -10.53 4.53
CA ARG A 103 -3.01 -9.55 3.47
C ARG A 103 -1.68 -9.89 2.82
N LEU A 104 -1.60 -9.73 1.51
CA LEU A 104 -0.36 -9.88 0.76
C LEU A 104 -0.40 -9.06 -0.53
N ASN A 105 0.75 -8.71 -1.06
CA ASN A 105 0.90 -8.29 -2.43
C ASN A 105 1.23 -9.52 -3.29
N GLN A 106 0.46 -9.73 -4.35
CA GLN A 106 0.63 -10.87 -5.25
C GLN A 106 2.04 -10.85 -5.85
N GLU A 107 2.65 -12.03 -5.97
CA GLU A 107 3.95 -12.17 -6.59
C GLU A 107 3.93 -11.66 -8.05
N GLY A 108 4.97 -10.94 -8.47
CA GLY A 108 5.02 -10.25 -9.75
C GLY A 108 4.38 -8.86 -9.76
N SER A 109 3.80 -8.40 -8.64
CA SER A 109 3.29 -7.04 -8.52
C SER A 109 4.42 -6.02 -8.53
N GLU A 110 4.20 -4.90 -9.24
CA GLU A 110 5.13 -3.77 -9.27
C GLU A 110 4.79 -2.77 -8.16
N ALA A 111 5.76 -2.45 -7.32
CA ALA A 111 5.59 -1.52 -6.21
C ALA A 111 5.25 -0.07 -6.65
N ALA A 112 5.53 0.25 -7.91
CA ALA A 112 5.21 1.54 -8.51
C ALA A 112 3.71 1.76 -8.77
N TYR A 113 2.88 0.75 -8.59
CA TYR A 113 1.44 0.84 -8.82
C TYR A 113 0.68 0.38 -7.58
N GLY A 114 -0.36 1.12 -7.22
CA GLY A 114 -1.25 0.79 -6.12
C GLY A 114 -2.70 0.80 -6.58
N PHE A 115 -3.58 0.29 -5.74
CA PHE A 115 -5.01 0.50 -5.93
C PHE A 115 -5.32 2.00 -5.82
N GLY A 116 -6.13 2.53 -6.72
CA GLY A 116 -6.40 3.95 -6.74
C GLY A 116 -7.44 4.37 -7.77
N TYR A 117 -7.57 5.68 -7.93
CA TYR A 117 -8.44 6.32 -8.90
C TYR A 117 -7.76 7.55 -9.50
N ARG A 118 -7.95 7.80 -10.78
CA ARG A 118 -7.43 8.98 -11.49
C ARG A 118 -8.57 9.94 -11.81
N GLY A 119 -8.57 11.08 -11.14
CA GLY A 119 -9.48 12.19 -11.41
C GLY A 119 -8.87 13.19 -12.39
N ASN A 120 -9.67 14.21 -12.71
CA ASN A 120 -9.27 15.28 -13.64
C ASN A 120 -8.67 16.52 -12.94
N GLY A 121 -8.73 16.60 -11.62
CA GLY A 121 -8.18 17.69 -10.82
C GLY A 121 -6.67 17.59 -10.63
N ASN A 122 -6.14 18.49 -9.82
CA ASN A 122 -4.72 18.64 -9.57
C ASN A 122 -4.24 18.06 -8.22
N ARG A 123 -5.12 17.38 -7.46
CA ARG A 123 -4.79 16.83 -6.15
C ARG A 123 -4.65 15.32 -6.18
N LEU A 124 -3.61 14.83 -5.51
CA LEU A 124 -3.38 13.41 -5.23
C LEU A 124 -3.49 13.15 -3.73
N TYR A 125 -4.43 12.30 -3.34
CA TYR A 125 -4.57 11.80 -1.96
C TYR A 125 -3.87 10.45 -1.84
N VAL A 126 -3.05 10.28 -0.81
CA VAL A 126 -2.17 9.12 -0.63
C VAL A 126 -2.50 8.40 0.66
N PHE A 127 -2.76 7.09 0.59
CA PHE A 127 -3.16 6.23 1.72
C PHE A 127 -2.21 5.04 1.88
N GLU A 128 -2.17 4.44 3.08
CA GLU A 128 -1.39 3.23 3.30
C GLU A 128 -2.02 2.00 2.65
N ALA A 129 -3.34 1.84 2.77
CA ALA A 129 -4.06 0.65 2.33
C ALA A 129 -5.39 0.97 1.62
N PRO A 130 -5.90 0.02 0.79
CA PRO A 130 -7.16 0.20 0.06
C PRO A 130 -8.38 0.46 0.95
N ILE A 131 -8.44 -0.13 2.14
CA ILE A 131 -9.56 0.07 3.07
C ILE A 131 -9.63 1.52 3.53
N ASP A 132 -8.49 2.15 3.80
CA ASP A 132 -8.43 3.54 4.25
C ASP A 132 -8.86 4.51 3.15
N LEU A 133 -8.43 4.26 1.90
CA LEU A 133 -8.89 5.00 0.74
C LEU A 133 -10.41 4.90 0.58
N LEU A 134 -10.98 3.69 0.62
CA LEU A 134 -12.43 3.49 0.49
C LEU A 134 -13.20 4.11 1.65
N SER A 135 -12.65 4.06 2.86
CA SER A 135 -13.23 4.68 4.06
C SER A 135 -13.26 6.20 3.93
N PHE A 136 -12.17 6.79 3.47
CA PHE A 136 -12.08 8.21 3.20
C PHE A 136 -13.13 8.66 2.16
N LEU A 137 -13.26 7.93 1.05
CA LEU A 137 -14.28 8.22 0.04
C LEU A 137 -15.71 8.07 0.58
N SER A 138 -15.92 7.14 1.50
CA SER A 138 -17.24 6.95 2.16
C SER A 138 -17.56 8.07 3.14
N LEU A 139 -16.56 8.65 3.81
CA LEU A 139 -16.70 9.81 4.69
C LEU A 139 -16.91 11.11 3.89
N TYR A 140 -16.28 11.22 2.73
CA TYR A 140 -16.26 12.43 1.90
C TYR A 140 -16.67 12.13 0.46
N PRO A 141 -17.95 11.74 0.22
CA PRO A 141 -18.40 11.26 -1.09
C PRO A 141 -18.61 12.39 -2.10
N ASP A 142 -18.68 13.65 -1.68
CA ASP A 142 -18.99 14.76 -2.56
C ASP A 142 -17.84 15.04 -3.55
N ASN A 143 -18.14 14.98 -4.85
CA ASN A 143 -17.19 15.29 -5.92
C ASN A 143 -15.84 14.54 -5.84
N TRP A 144 -15.80 13.36 -5.17
CA TRP A 144 -14.57 12.62 -5.01
C TRP A 144 -13.87 12.32 -6.34
N GLN A 145 -14.64 12.12 -7.42
CA GLN A 145 -14.12 11.81 -8.75
C GLN A 145 -13.31 12.95 -9.40
N GLU A 146 -13.34 14.15 -8.85
CA GLU A 146 -12.50 15.25 -9.32
C GLU A 146 -11.03 15.04 -8.94
N ASN A 147 -10.75 14.35 -7.83
CA ASN A 147 -9.41 14.16 -7.32
C ASN A 147 -8.83 12.79 -7.69
N SER A 148 -7.53 12.65 -7.55
CA SER A 148 -6.81 11.38 -7.71
C SER A 148 -6.47 10.79 -6.35
N TYR A 149 -6.46 9.45 -6.27
CA TYR A 149 -6.21 8.69 -5.04
C TYR A 149 -5.29 7.52 -5.34
N ILE A 150 -4.35 7.23 -4.44
CA ILE A 150 -3.41 6.10 -4.56
C ILE A 150 -3.14 5.45 -3.22
N THR A 151 -2.97 4.14 -3.20
CA THR A 151 -2.50 3.41 -2.03
C THR A 151 -1.05 2.98 -2.21
N LEU A 152 -0.28 3.06 -1.13
CA LEU A 152 1.13 2.65 -1.11
C LEU A 152 1.28 1.14 -0.87
N ASN A 153 0.23 0.48 -0.32
CA ASN A 153 0.28 -0.90 0.19
C ASN A 153 1.40 -1.09 1.22
N GLY A 154 1.54 -0.11 2.10
CA GLY A 154 2.58 0.12 3.08
C GLY A 154 2.94 1.59 3.12
N VAL A 155 4.22 1.90 3.31
CA VAL A 155 4.70 3.28 3.47
C VAL A 155 5.78 3.70 2.47
N ALA A 156 6.05 2.89 1.43
CA ALA A 156 7.04 3.21 0.40
C ALA A 156 6.51 4.24 -0.61
N GLU A 157 7.38 5.06 -1.16
CA GLU A 157 7.05 6.19 -2.03
C GLU A 157 6.71 5.85 -3.49
N HIS A 158 7.01 4.62 -3.92
CA HIS A 158 7.03 4.26 -5.34
C HIS A 158 5.72 4.54 -6.08
N ALA A 159 4.58 4.12 -5.51
CA ALA A 159 3.27 4.31 -6.16
C ALA A 159 2.86 5.79 -6.22
N MET A 160 3.20 6.57 -5.18
CA MET A 160 2.97 8.01 -5.15
C MET A 160 3.77 8.73 -6.24
N LEU A 161 5.06 8.45 -6.33
CA LEU A 161 5.93 9.09 -7.34
C LEU A 161 5.54 8.69 -8.77
N GLN A 162 5.14 7.43 -8.98
CA GLN A 162 4.66 6.99 -10.29
C GLN A 162 3.35 7.67 -10.68
N ALA A 163 2.40 7.81 -9.75
CA ALA A 163 1.15 8.51 -10.00
C ALA A 163 1.36 9.97 -10.42
N LEU A 164 2.31 10.67 -9.78
CA LEU A 164 2.71 12.03 -10.13
C LEU A 164 3.38 12.12 -11.49
N LYS A 165 4.24 11.15 -11.83
CA LYS A 165 4.90 11.06 -13.13
C LYS A 165 3.89 10.80 -14.25
N ASP A 166 2.91 9.93 -14.02
CA ASP A 166 1.90 9.54 -14.99
C ASP A 166 0.83 10.65 -15.22
N ASN A 167 0.69 11.58 -14.28
CA ASN A 167 -0.24 12.69 -14.39
C ASN A 167 0.41 14.04 -14.01
N PRO A 168 1.06 14.73 -14.96
CA PRO A 168 1.74 16.00 -14.72
C PRO A 168 0.84 17.16 -14.26
N ARG A 169 -0.49 16.98 -14.29
CA ARG A 169 -1.43 17.98 -13.74
C ARG A 169 -1.51 17.97 -12.22
N LEU A 170 -1.02 16.90 -11.59
CA LEU A 170 -1.00 16.78 -10.14
C LEU A 170 0.11 17.66 -9.58
N ASP A 171 -0.27 18.70 -8.85
CA ASP A 171 0.65 19.67 -8.24
C ASP A 171 0.54 19.71 -6.71
N THR A 172 -0.54 19.18 -6.15
CA THR A 172 -0.82 19.15 -4.72
C THR A 172 -0.95 17.71 -4.23
N VAL A 173 -0.12 17.31 -3.27
CA VAL A 173 -0.17 16.00 -2.64
C VAL A 173 -0.72 16.12 -1.22
N VAL A 174 -1.71 15.29 -0.90
CA VAL A 174 -2.31 15.20 0.44
C VAL A 174 -1.99 13.83 1.02
N LEU A 175 -1.12 13.79 2.03
CA LEU A 175 -0.74 12.58 2.73
C LEU A 175 -1.80 12.24 3.78
N CYS A 176 -2.47 11.09 3.61
CA CYS A 176 -3.58 10.60 4.43
C CYS A 176 -3.23 9.26 5.09
N LEU A 177 -1.98 9.13 5.57
CA LEU A 177 -1.50 7.91 6.21
C LEU A 177 -2.08 7.74 7.62
N ASP A 178 -1.93 6.56 8.20
CA ASP A 178 -2.45 6.21 9.51
C ASP A 178 -1.99 7.18 10.60
N HIS A 179 -2.84 7.39 11.61
CA HIS A 179 -2.58 8.24 12.76
C HIS A 179 -1.91 7.45 13.88
N ASP A 180 -0.84 6.73 13.53
CA ASP A 180 0.03 6.04 14.48
C ASP A 180 1.49 6.50 14.31
N PRO A 181 2.41 6.13 15.20
CA PRO A 181 3.79 6.57 15.13
C PRO A 181 4.47 6.27 13.79
N ALA A 182 4.18 5.12 13.17
CA ALA A 182 4.77 4.72 11.89
C ALA A 182 4.23 5.55 10.73
N GLY A 183 2.92 5.79 10.67
CA GLY A 183 2.29 6.65 9.66
C GLY A 183 2.72 8.12 9.80
N ILE A 184 2.89 8.60 11.03
CA ILE A 184 3.39 9.96 11.30
C ILE A 184 4.82 10.13 10.78
N GLU A 185 5.71 9.19 11.08
CA GLU A 185 7.09 9.17 10.59
C GLU A 185 7.12 9.08 9.06
N ALA A 186 6.33 8.19 8.48
CA ALA A 186 6.22 8.01 7.04
C ALA A 186 5.75 9.29 6.34
N CYS A 187 4.78 10.02 6.89
CA CYS A 187 4.35 11.32 6.37
C CYS A 187 5.51 12.32 6.27
N GLY A 188 6.33 12.43 7.32
CA GLY A 188 7.51 13.30 7.32
C GLY A 188 8.50 12.93 6.22
N ARG A 189 8.85 11.66 6.15
CA ARG A 189 9.77 11.12 5.13
C ARG A 189 9.24 11.31 3.70
N LEU A 190 7.96 11.02 3.46
CA LEU A 190 7.35 11.20 2.13
C LEU A 190 7.28 12.67 1.73
N ALA A 191 6.98 13.57 2.67
CA ALA A 191 7.00 15.01 2.40
C ALA A 191 8.40 15.50 1.97
N GLU A 192 9.45 15.03 2.64
CA GLU A 192 10.83 15.36 2.23
C GLU A 192 11.17 14.81 0.83
N ILE A 193 10.74 13.58 0.51
CA ILE A 193 10.94 12.99 -0.81
C ILE A 193 10.21 13.81 -1.88
N LEU A 194 8.98 14.25 -1.63
CA LEU A 194 8.21 15.09 -2.55
C LEU A 194 8.91 16.41 -2.81
N VAL A 195 9.36 17.11 -1.76
CA VAL A 195 10.10 18.38 -1.90
C VAL A 195 11.38 18.19 -2.72
N ARG A 196 12.16 17.14 -2.48
CA ARG A 196 13.36 16.82 -3.28
C ARG A 196 13.06 16.54 -4.75
N ASN A 197 11.85 16.07 -5.05
CA ASN A 197 11.38 15.83 -6.42
C ASN A 197 10.64 17.04 -7.03
N GLY A 198 10.66 18.20 -6.38
CA GLY A 198 10.10 19.46 -6.90
C GLY A 198 8.62 19.69 -6.58
N TYR A 199 7.99 18.86 -5.74
CA TYR A 199 6.60 19.03 -5.32
C TYR A 199 6.55 19.82 -4.00
N GLY A 200 6.22 21.11 -4.07
CA GLY A 200 6.18 22.00 -2.89
C GLY A 200 4.82 22.09 -2.19
N ALA A 201 3.73 21.76 -2.89
CA ALA A 201 2.37 21.80 -2.31
C ALA A 201 2.02 20.45 -1.65
N VAL A 202 2.65 20.18 -0.50
CA VAL A 202 2.41 18.96 0.29
C VAL A 202 1.57 19.31 1.51
N LYS A 203 0.48 18.59 1.71
CA LYS A 203 -0.41 18.72 2.86
C LYS A 203 -0.49 17.38 3.59
N ARG A 204 -0.77 17.45 4.88
CA ARG A 204 -1.13 16.27 5.68
C ARG A 204 -2.59 16.40 6.10
N LEU A 205 -3.36 15.35 5.87
CA LEU A 205 -4.70 15.18 6.40
C LEU A 205 -4.70 13.92 7.27
N GLN A 206 -5.20 14.03 8.48
CA GLN A 206 -5.08 13.02 9.50
C GLN A 206 -6.47 12.59 9.96
N SER A 207 -6.67 11.27 10.12
CA SER A 207 -7.84 10.69 10.77
C SER A 207 -7.90 11.13 12.24
N ALA A 208 -9.08 11.23 12.81
CA ALA A 208 -9.28 11.50 14.23
C ALA A 208 -8.89 10.28 15.09
N CYS A 209 -9.25 9.08 14.63
CA CYS A 209 -8.84 7.81 15.20
C CYS A 209 -7.51 7.32 14.60
N LYS A 210 -7.18 6.04 14.81
CA LYS A 210 -5.94 5.45 14.32
C LYS A 210 -5.85 5.43 12.79
N ASP A 211 -6.94 5.11 12.13
CA ASP A 211 -7.04 5.03 10.67
C ASP A 211 -8.40 5.54 10.18
N TRP A 212 -8.55 5.72 8.86
CA TRP A 212 -9.78 6.22 8.26
C TRP A 212 -10.96 5.25 8.38
N ASN A 213 -10.70 3.94 8.55
CA ASN A 213 -11.78 2.99 8.76
C ASN A 213 -12.32 3.03 10.18
N GLU A 214 -11.50 3.36 11.17
CA GLU A 214 -11.98 3.63 12.53
C GLU A 214 -12.83 4.90 12.57
N ASP A 215 -12.43 5.98 11.90
CA ASP A 215 -13.25 7.20 11.77
C ASP A 215 -14.61 6.91 11.11
N LEU A 216 -14.64 6.07 10.09
CA LEU A 216 -15.88 5.73 9.38
C LEU A 216 -16.85 4.91 10.24
N LYS A 217 -16.35 4.17 11.21
CA LYS A 217 -17.19 3.35 12.10
C LYS A 217 -17.80 4.11 13.26
N GLY A 218 -17.24 5.28 13.60
CA GLY A 218 -17.68 6.15 14.69
C GLY A 218 -17.16 5.71 16.02
#